data_27f15487caeae22190628b1d92f13325
#
_entry.id   27f15487caeae22190628b1d92f13325
#
_cell.length_a   1.000
_cell.length_b   1.000
_cell.length_c   1.000
_cell.angle_alpha   90.00
_cell.angle_beta   90.00
_cell.angle_gamma   90.00
#
_symmetry.space_group_name_H-M   'P 1'
#
loop_
_entity.id
_entity.type
_entity.pdbx_description
1 polymer ?
#
loop_
_entity_poly.entity_id
_entity_poly.type
_entity_poly.pdbx_seq_one_letter_code
_entity_poly.pdbx_strand_id
1 'polypeptide(L)'
;SSLVSVVGVSQRLGSIDTSGMDDALLSITWIDETEWQEHRVPTISDIHGDYPQAKNEIMLPTWALRAMGIDDPQIGMNISLSYQLGTDYQYISDEFVLSGYYTDYSASRAGNRGAAYVSELFATQTGLPFDSVSTAMISFSDDSNALRSCEKLKRKISFTESQSFEIVPIAQSNSTTIVLPLAAIIVFIIISGYLLIYNILYISISRDTQFYGQLKTIGTTKRQIKRIVRSQIFRTAVIGIPSGLIVGGIVSLGLVPFAMNMMYSSDTDLGEIVSFSPIIFAGAAIFTFFTAIIGSMKPAKIAASISPVAASRYRS
;
A
#
# COMPACT_ATOMS: atom_id res chain seq x y z
N SER A 1 2.85 -32.88 -2.51
CA SER A 1 2.07 -33.05 -1.29
C SER A 1 0.92 -32.07 -1.35
N SER A 2 -0.29 -32.46 -0.98
CA SER A 2 -1.51 -31.64 -1.03
C SER A 2 -1.47 -30.36 -0.15
N LEU A 3 -0.37 -30.09 0.50
CA LEU A 3 -0.17 -28.93 1.37
C LEU A 3 0.48 -27.76 0.64
N VAL A 4 1.34 -28.05 -0.32
CA VAL A 4 2.16 -27.05 -1.04
C VAL A 4 1.51 -26.81 -2.39
N SER A 5 1.23 -25.56 -2.73
CA SER A 5 0.69 -25.17 -4.05
C SER A 5 1.79 -24.81 -5.02
N VAL A 6 2.75 -23.99 -4.58
CA VAL A 6 3.79 -23.43 -5.40
C VAL A 6 5.13 -23.49 -4.66
N VAL A 7 6.19 -23.76 -5.39
CA VAL A 7 7.57 -23.69 -4.90
C VAL A 7 8.37 -22.90 -5.92
N GLY A 8 8.89 -21.76 -5.51
CA GLY A 8 9.84 -20.97 -6.28
C GLY A 8 11.23 -21.09 -5.71
N VAL A 9 12.25 -20.96 -6.52
CA VAL A 9 13.65 -21.04 -6.13
C VAL A 9 14.38 -19.76 -6.48
N SER A 10 15.17 -19.26 -5.54
CA SER A 10 16.06 -18.12 -5.73
C SER A 10 17.49 -18.46 -5.29
N GLN A 11 18.48 -17.86 -5.95
CA GLN A 11 19.88 -17.92 -5.58
C GLN A 11 20.43 -16.52 -5.41
N ARG A 12 20.89 -16.21 -4.20
CA ARG A 12 21.61 -14.97 -3.94
C ARG A 12 23.09 -15.18 -4.23
N LEU A 13 23.54 -14.70 -5.37
CA LEU A 13 24.88 -14.96 -5.89
C LEU A 13 25.94 -14.01 -5.33
N GLY A 14 25.52 -12.79 -4.94
CA GLY A 14 26.45 -11.79 -4.47
C GLY A 14 25.79 -10.43 -4.26
N SER A 15 26.57 -9.36 -4.30
CA SER A 15 26.09 -7.99 -4.19
C SER A 15 26.85 -7.04 -5.12
N ILE A 16 26.14 -6.05 -5.62
CA ILE A 16 26.71 -4.95 -6.41
C ILE A 16 27.34 -3.93 -5.43
N ASP A 17 28.44 -3.33 -5.86
CA ASP A 17 29.05 -2.22 -5.15
C ASP A 17 28.13 -1.01 -5.17
N THR A 18 27.61 -0.66 -4.01
CA THR A 18 26.74 0.49 -3.79
C THR A 18 27.47 1.63 -3.06
N SER A 19 28.80 1.66 -3.09
CA SER A 19 29.58 2.76 -2.55
C SER A 19 29.25 4.05 -3.31
N GLY A 20 28.47 4.93 -2.68
CA GLY A 20 27.90 6.13 -3.32
C GLY A 20 26.37 6.13 -3.47
N MET A 21 25.69 5.07 -3.02
CA MET A 21 24.23 4.93 -3.02
C MET A 21 23.71 4.83 -1.59
N ASP A 22 23.70 5.88 -0.81
CA ASP A 22 23.12 6.04 0.53
C ASP A 22 22.72 4.74 1.26
N ASP A 23 23.71 3.96 1.74
CA ASP A 23 23.56 2.67 2.44
C ASP A 23 22.69 1.60 1.71
N ALA A 24 22.51 1.72 0.41
CA ALA A 24 21.74 0.76 -0.37
C ALA A 24 22.45 -0.60 -0.47
N LEU A 25 21.68 -1.67 -0.45
CA LEU A 25 22.14 -3.03 -0.70
C LEU A 25 21.45 -3.57 -1.94
N LEU A 26 22.21 -3.80 -3.01
CA LEU A 26 21.70 -4.38 -4.25
C LEU A 26 22.28 -5.79 -4.41
N SER A 27 21.46 -6.82 -4.20
CA SER A 27 21.89 -8.21 -4.32
C SER A 27 21.81 -8.70 -5.76
N ILE A 28 22.81 -9.45 -6.22
CA ILE A 28 22.73 -10.19 -7.48
C ILE A 28 21.99 -11.48 -7.20
N THR A 29 20.86 -11.67 -7.87
CA THR A 29 19.95 -12.77 -7.59
C THR A 29 19.44 -13.40 -8.88
N TRP A 30 19.51 -14.70 -8.97
CA TRP A 30 18.78 -15.48 -9.95
C TRP A 30 17.54 -16.08 -9.32
N ILE A 31 16.45 -16.13 -10.07
CA ILE A 31 15.21 -16.79 -9.64
C ILE A 31 14.65 -17.63 -10.78
N ASP A 32 13.95 -18.71 -10.44
CA ASP A 32 13.28 -19.52 -11.42
C ASP A 32 11.98 -18.87 -11.92
N GLU A 33 11.41 -19.40 -13.00
CA GLU A 33 10.17 -18.88 -13.61
C GLU A 33 9.02 -18.88 -12.62
N THR A 34 8.93 -19.87 -11.74
CA THR A 34 7.88 -19.98 -10.74
C THR A 34 8.00 -18.88 -9.68
N GLU A 35 9.21 -18.64 -9.16
CA GLU A 35 9.47 -17.55 -8.20
C GLU A 35 9.20 -16.21 -8.84
N TRP A 36 9.56 -16.03 -10.12
CA TRP A 36 9.30 -14.79 -10.85
C TRP A 36 7.81 -14.50 -10.98
N GLN A 37 7.04 -15.43 -11.54
CA GLN A 37 5.62 -15.22 -11.85
C GLN A 37 4.74 -15.17 -10.61
N GLU A 38 4.95 -16.09 -9.66
CA GLU A 38 4.03 -16.29 -8.54
C GLU A 38 4.38 -15.45 -7.30
N HIS A 39 5.67 -15.10 -7.12
CA HIS A 39 6.10 -14.42 -5.90
C HIS A 39 6.66 -13.00 -6.17
N ARG A 40 7.30 -12.73 -7.34
CA ARG A 40 7.91 -11.43 -7.61
C ARG A 40 7.02 -10.48 -8.38
N VAL A 41 6.49 -10.89 -9.52
CA VAL A 41 5.61 -10.06 -10.35
C VAL A 41 4.45 -9.45 -9.55
N PRO A 42 3.77 -10.15 -8.62
CA PRO A 42 2.72 -9.56 -7.80
C PRO A 42 3.18 -8.47 -6.82
N THR A 43 4.48 -8.38 -6.53
CA THR A 43 5.06 -7.42 -5.55
C THR A 43 5.77 -6.22 -6.18
N ILE A 44 5.88 -6.19 -7.50
CA ILE A 44 6.54 -5.14 -8.29
C ILE A 44 5.57 -4.53 -9.30
N SER A 45 5.90 -3.38 -9.84
CA SER A 45 5.11 -2.74 -10.90
C SER A 45 6.00 -2.12 -11.96
N ASP A 46 5.36 -1.55 -13.00
CA ASP A 46 6.04 -0.84 -14.08
C ASP A 46 7.23 -1.63 -14.64
N ILE A 47 6.97 -2.91 -14.95
CA ILE A 47 7.96 -3.81 -15.53
C ILE A 47 8.12 -3.44 -16.99
N HIS A 48 9.34 -3.08 -17.37
CA HIS A 48 9.74 -2.78 -18.74
C HIS A 48 10.82 -3.76 -19.17
N GLY A 49 10.68 -4.32 -20.38
CA GLY A 49 11.58 -5.35 -20.91
C GLY A 49 11.27 -6.75 -20.39
N ASP A 50 12.24 -7.63 -20.50
CA ASP A 50 12.12 -9.05 -20.20
C ASP A 50 13.09 -9.50 -19.11
N TYR A 51 12.75 -10.59 -18.42
CA TYR A 51 13.65 -11.24 -17.47
C TYR A 51 14.93 -11.71 -18.18
N PRO A 52 16.14 -11.52 -17.60
CA PRO A 52 17.43 -11.84 -18.22
C PRO A 52 17.52 -13.29 -18.68
N GLN A 53 17.93 -13.49 -19.95
CA GLN A 53 18.14 -14.82 -20.54
C GLN A 53 19.61 -15.04 -20.90
N ALA A 54 20.28 -14.03 -21.46
CA ALA A 54 21.69 -14.13 -21.82
C ALA A 54 22.61 -13.93 -20.60
N LYS A 55 23.83 -14.44 -20.67
CA LYS A 55 24.80 -14.38 -19.56
C LYS A 55 25.04 -12.96 -19.03
N ASN A 56 25.16 -12.01 -19.95
CA ASN A 56 25.48 -10.61 -19.65
C ASN A 56 24.25 -9.72 -19.53
N GLU A 57 23.06 -10.28 -19.46
CA GLU A 57 21.85 -9.52 -19.23
C GLU A 57 21.57 -9.34 -17.74
N ILE A 58 21.01 -8.17 -17.41
CA ILE A 58 20.64 -7.81 -16.06
C ILE A 58 19.33 -7.02 -16.05
N MET A 59 18.52 -7.23 -15.03
CA MET A 59 17.31 -6.46 -14.77
C MET A 59 17.43 -5.76 -13.41
N LEU A 60 17.19 -4.44 -13.38
CA LEU A 60 17.47 -3.59 -12.24
C LEU A 60 16.21 -2.84 -11.75
N PRO A 61 16.09 -2.55 -10.46
CA PRO A 61 15.03 -1.67 -9.99
C PRO A 61 15.31 -0.23 -10.41
N THR A 62 14.26 0.51 -10.76
CA THR A 62 14.32 1.90 -11.25
C THR A 62 15.10 2.82 -10.30
N TRP A 63 14.95 2.64 -8.98
CA TRP A 63 15.68 3.44 -8.00
C TRP A 63 17.19 3.23 -8.07
N ALA A 64 17.67 2.00 -8.36
CA ALA A 64 19.09 1.72 -8.50
C ALA A 64 19.68 2.37 -9.75
N LEU A 65 18.94 2.35 -10.87
CA LEU A 65 19.32 3.03 -12.09
C LEU A 65 19.48 4.55 -11.88
N ARG A 66 18.53 5.17 -11.19
CA ARG A 66 18.61 6.59 -10.81
C ARG A 66 19.82 6.88 -9.91
N ALA A 67 20.07 6.02 -8.90
CA ALA A 67 21.24 6.16 -8.03
C ALA A 67 22.56 6.04 -8.80
N MET A 68 22.58 5.33 -9.93
CA MET A 68 23.71 5.26 -10.88
C MET A 68 23.75 6.45 -11.86
N GLY A 69 22.80 7.42 -11.75
CA GLY A 69 22.71 8.58 -12.64
C GLY A 69 22.04 8.29 -13.99
N ILE A 70 21.28 7.19 -14.09
CA ILE A 70 20.53 6.78 -15.29
C ILE A 70 19.05 7.12 -15.07
N ASP A 71 18.63 8.33 -15.48
CA ASP A 71 17.26 8.82 -15.30
C ASP A 71 16.30 8.32 -16.39
N ASP A 72 16.80 8.02 -17.60
CA ASP A 72 16.00 7.51 -18.72
C ASP A 72 16.59 6.19 -19.24
N PRO A 73 16.30 5.07 -18.56
CA PRO A 73 16.85 3.78 -18.90
C PRO A 73 16.29 3.26 -20.22
N GLN A 74 17.20 2.79 -21.11
CA GLN A 74 16.86 2.19 -22.39
C GLN A 74 17.21 0.70 -22.36
N ILE A 75 16.25 -0.16 -22.75
CA ILE A 75 16.50 -1.60 -22.89
C ILE A 75 17.58 -1.82 -23.95
N GLY A 76 18.55 -2.68 -23.64
CA GLY A 76 19.70 -2.95 -24.51
C GLY A 76 20.91 -2.04 -24.27
N MET A 77 20.83 -1.05 -23.36
CA MET A 77 22.00 -0.24 -23.00
C MET A 77 23.02 -1.06 -22.20
N ASN A 78 24.29 -0.71 -22.36
CA ASN A 78 25.36 -1.29 -21.54
C ASN A 78 25.52 -0.55 -20.23
N ILE A 79 25.66 -1.30 -19.15
CA ILE A 79 25.87 -0.79 -17.78
C ILE A 79 27.10 -1.49 -17.21
N SER A 80 28.12 -0.71 -16.84
CA SER A 80 29.29 -1.23 -16.12
C SER A 80 28.98 -1.35 -14.64
N LEU A 81 29.08 -2.55 -14.09
CA LEU A 81 28.83 -2.83 -12.70
C LEU A 81 30.04 -3.45 -12.02
N SER A 82 30.30 -2.97 -10.81
CA SER A 82 31.28 -3.56 -9.90
C SER A 82 30.53 -4.40 -8.87
N TYR A 83 30.91 -5.66 -8.71
CA TYR A 83 30.18 -6.58 -7.84
C TYR A 83 31.09 -7.62 -7.20
N GLN A 84 30.62 -8.26 -6.14
CA GLN A 84 31.27 -9.39 -5.49
C GLN A 84 30.36 -10.63 -5.49
N LEU A 85 30.96 -11.82 -5.61
CA LEU A 85 30.23 -13.10 -5.61
C LEU A 85 30.52 -13.92 -4.34
N GLY A 86 29.47 -14.57 -3.83
CA GLY A 86 29.57 -15.42 -2.66
C GLY A 86 30.07 -14.68 -1.41
N THR A 87 31.08 -15.25 -0.77
CA THR A 87 31.78 -14.66 0.39
C THR A 87 33.13 -14.06 0.02
N ASP A 88 33.45 -14.00 -1.26
CA ASP A 88 34.68 -13.38 -1.75
C ASP A 88 34.52 -11.85 -1.71
N TYR A 89 35.47 -11.18 -1.03
CA TYR A 89 35.46 -9.73 -0.88
C TYR A 89 36.15 -9.00 -2.06
N GLN A 90 36.47 -9.71 -3.12
CA GLN A 90 37.04 -9.09 -4.30
C GLN A 90 35.95 -8.60 -5.25
N TYR A 91 36.03 -7.33 -5.60
CA TYR A 91 35.15 -6.75 -6.60
C TYR A 91 35.62 -7.12 -8.01
N ILE A 92 34.67 -7.54 -8.83
CA ILE A 92 34.80 -7.82 -10.25
C ILE A 92 34.02 -6.75 -10.99
N SER A 93 34.55 -6.23 -12.09
CA SER A 93 33.83 -5.27 -12.93
C SER A 93 33.57 -5.84 -14.29
N ASP A 94 32.30 -5.91 -14.68
CA ASP A 94 31.85 -6.40 -15.98
C ASP A 94 30.82 -5.45 -16.61
N GLU A 95 30.65 -5.58 -17.92
CA GLU A 95 29.59 -4.89 -18.66
C GLU A 95 28.37 -5.80 -18.81
N PHE A 96 27.23 -5.28 -18.36
CA PHE A 96 25.92 -5.92 -18.51
C PHE A 96 25.06 -5.14 -19.50
N VAL A 97 24.16 -5.86 -20.17
CA VAL A 97 23.11 -5.31 -21.01
C VAL A 97 21.83 -5.23 -20.20
N LEU A 98 21.21 -4.07 -20.11
CA LEU A 98 19.94 -3.90 -19.43
C LEU A 98 18.82 -4.61 -20.21
N SER A 99 18.36 -5.77 -19.73
CA SER A 99 17.25 -6.53 -20.34
C SER A 99 15.90 -6.00 -19.90
N GLY A 100 15.84 -5.38 -18.72
CA GLY A 100 14.62 -4.81 -18.18
C GLY A 100 14.85 -4.02 -16.90
N TYR A 101 13.81 -3.30 -16.50
CA TYR A 101 13.77 -2.59 -15.21
C TYR A 101 12.37 -2.59 -14.63
N TYR A 102 12.26 -2.38 -13.33
CA TYR A 102 11.00 -2.47 -12.60
C TYR A 102 10.95 -1.52 -11.41
N THR A 103 9.75 -1.20 -10.95
CA THR A 103 9.52 -0.45 -9.72
C THR A 103 9.22 -1.41 -8.56
N ASP A 104 10.04 -1.35 -7.51
CA ASP A 104 9.89 -2.17 -6.32
C ASP A 104 9.22 -1.36 -5.21
N TYR A 105 7.99 -1.75 -4.84
CA TYR A 105 7.24 -1.18 -3.71
C TYR A 105 7.26 -2.08 -2.47
N SER A 106 8.01 -3.17 -2.52
CA SER A 106 8.04 -4.14 -1.43
C SER A 106 8.73 -3.59 -0.18
N ALA A 107 8.52 -4.26 0.95
CA ALA A 107 9.17 -3.95 2.21
C ALA A 107 10.71 -4.06 2.14
N SER A 108 11.27 -4.73 1.13
CA SER A 108 12.70 -4.79 0.88
C SER A 108 13.31 -3.41 0.63
N ARG A 109 12.57 -2.49 0.03
CA ARG A 109 13.01 -1.11 -0.18
C ARG A 109 13.04 -0.28 1.11
N ALA A 110 12.24 -0.63 2.10
CA ALA A 110 12.24 0.07 3.39
C ALA A 110 13.61 0.10 4.10
N GLY A 111 14.57 -0.71 3.63
CA GLY A 111 15.95 -0.72 4.10
C GLY A 111 16.96 -0.42 3.00
N ASN A 112 16.60 0.30 1.94
CA ASN A 112 17.43 0.52 0.75
C ASN A 112 17.97 -0.79 0.15
N ARG A 113 17.17 -1.85 0.20
CA ARG A 113 17.54 -3.18 -0.30
C ARG A 113 16.79 -3.49 -1.56
N GLY A 114 17.49 -4.01 -2.58
CA GLY A 114 16.92 -4.42 -3.85
C GLY A 114 17.60 -5.65 -4.40
N ALA A 115 17.04 -6.17 -5.51
CA ALA A 115 17.62 -7.28 -6.26
C ALA A 115 17.95 -6.81 -7.68
N ALA A 116 19.13 -7.16 -8.13
CA ALA A 116 19.51 -7.16 -9.53
C ALA A 116 19.32 -8.58 -10.04
N TYR A 117 18.37 -8.78 -10.94
CA TYR A 117 18.12 -10.11 -11.48
C TYR A 117 19.06 -10.41 -12.62
N VAL A 118 19.56 -11.64 -12.65
CA VAL A 118 20.47 -12.17 -13.68
C VAL A 118 19.94 -13.48 -14.23
N SER A 119 20.49 -13.91 -15.39
CA SER A 119 20.08 -15.15 -16.04
C SER A 119 20.57 -16.40 -15.31
N GLU A 120 19.95 -17.54 -15.60
CA GLU A 120 20.42 -18.87 -15.14
C GLU A 120 21.83 -19.18 -15.66
N LEU A 121 22.14 -18.72 -16.87
CA LEU A 121 23.48 -18.89 -17.47
C LEU A 121 24.54 -18.16 -16.63
N PHE A 122 24.26 -16.96 -16.17
CA PHE A 122 25.16 -16.24 -15.26
C PHE A 122 25.31 -17.01 -13.94
N ALA A 123 24.21 -17.42 -13.31
CA ALA A 123 24.20 -18.12 -12.03
C ALA A 123 25.04 -19.41 -12.09
N THR A 124 24.85 -20.22 -13.15
CA THR A 124 25.57 -21.47 -13.34
C THR A 124 27.08 -21.26 -13.50
N GLN A 125 27.50 -20.18 -14.16
CA GLN A 125 28.91 -19.88 -14.35
C GLN A 125 29.66 -19.38 -13.14
N THR A 126 28.95 -18.88 -12.12
CA THR A 126 29.60 -18.45 -10.86
C THR A 126 30.29 -19.60 -10.14
N GLY A 127 29.88 -20.85 -10.39
CA GLY A 127 30.39 -22.03 -9.71
C GLY A 127 30.02 -22.11 -8.23
N LEU A 128 29.15 -21.24 -7.74
CA LEU A 128 28.71 -21.26 -6.34
C LEU A 128 27.85 -22.51 -6.09
N PRO A 129 28.07 -23.23 -4.96
CA PRO A 129 27.26 -24.39 -4.63
C PRO A 129 25.79 -24.02 -4.46
N PHE A 130 24.90 -24.74 -5.16
CA PHE A 130 23.47 -24.50 -5.14
C PHE A 130 22.89 -24.47 -3.72
N ASP A 131 23.25 -25.42 -2.90
CA ASP A 131 22.78 -25.62 -1.54
C ASP A 131 23.25 -24.55 -0.54
N SER A 132 24.28 -23.78 -0.87
CA SER A 132 24.81 -22.72 -0.02
C SER A 132 24.20 -21.34 -0.28
N VAL A 133 23.67 -21.12 -1.49
CA VAL A 133 23.17 -19.79 -1.93
C VAL A 133 21.69 -19.79 -2.28
N SER A 134 21.02 -20.96 -2.28
CA SER A 134 19.64 -21.11 -2.70
C SER A 134 18.64 -20.97 -1.56
N THR A 135 17.52 -20.35 -1.85
CA THR A 135 16.34 -20.25 -0.98
C THR A 135 15.13 -20.75 -1.75
N ALA A 136 14.34 -21.63 -1.15
CA ALA A 136 13.07 -22.07 -1.68
C ALA A 136 11.93 -21.30 -0.99
N MET A 137 11.14 -20.56 -1.76
CA MET A 137 9.93 -19.93 -1.28
C MET A 137 8.75 -20.85 -1.56
N ILE A 138 7.93 -21.07 -0.54
CA ILE A 138 6.85 -22.06 -0.58
C ILE A 138 5.53 -21.38 -0.25
N SER A 139 4.56 -21.46 -1.17
CA SER A 139 3.17 -21.07 -0.94
C SER A 139 2.31 -22.29 -0.64
N PHE A 140 1.36 -22.13 0.28
CA PHE A 140 0.45 -23.20 0.68
C PHE A 140 -0.90 -23.08 -0.04
N SER A 141 -1.55 -24.22 -0.25
CA SER A 141 -2.88 -24.27 -0.89
C SER A 141 -4.00 -23.69 -0.02
N ASP A 142 -3.76 -23.60 1.30
CA ASP A 142 -4.73 -23.07 2.29
C ASP A 142 -4.05 -21.96 3.12
N ASP A 143 -4.27 -20.74 2.72
CA ASP A 143 -3.74 -19.53 3.39
C ASP A 143 -4.34 -19.32 4.78
N SER A 144 -5.53 -19.84 5.05
CA SER A 144 -6.21 -19.67 6.34
C SER A 144 -5.50 -20.38 7.51
N ASN A 145 -4.66 -21.36 7.20
CA ASN A 145 -3.91 -22.15 8.16
C ASN A 145 -2.40 -22.24 7.86
N ALA A 146 -1.84 -21.20 7.23
CA ALA A 146 -0.44 -21.17 6.79
C ALA A 146 0.55 -21.63 7.89
N LEU A 147 0.41 -21.13 9.13
CA LEU A 147 1.25 -21.52 10.25
C LEU A 147 1.20 -23.04 10.56
N ARG A 148 -0.01 -23.62 10.56
CA ARG A 148 -0.16 -25.07 10.78
C ARG A 148 0.44 -25.88 9.63
N SER A 149 0.33 -25.36 8.40
CA SER A 149 0.91 -25.99 7.21
C SER A 149 2.44 -25.91 7.25
N CYS A 150 3.01 -24.79 7.69
CA CYS A 150 4.43 -24.63 7.96
C CYS A 150 4.93 -25.63 9.00
N GLU A 151 4.24 -25.77 10.15
CA GLU A 151 4.64 -26.74 11.19
C GLU A 151 4.57 -28.19 10.69
N LYS A 152 3.54 -28.54 9.91
CA LYS A 152 3.42 -29.86 9.30
C LYS A 152 4.53 -30.14 8.31
N LEU A 153 4.90 -29.13 7.50
CA LEU A 153 5.99 -29.24 6.54
C LEU A 153 7.33 -29.40 7.27
N LYS A 154 7.59 -28.57 8.28
CA LYS A 154 8.81 -28.63 9.10
C LYS A 154 9.02 -29.98 9.76
N ARG A 155 7.94 -30.68 10.15
CA ARG A 155 8.02 -32.04 10.72
C ARG A 155 8.26 -33.12 9.68
N LYS A 156 7.99 -32.87 8.40
CA LYS A 156 8.14 -33.83 7.30
C LYS A 156 9.49 -33.77 6.61
N ILE A 157 10.15 -32.60 6.68
CA ILE A 157 11.44 -32.36 6.03
C ILE A 157 12.52 -32.49 7.09
N SER A 158 13.54 -33.32 6.79
CA SER A 158 14.75 -33.39 7.60
C SER A 158 15.72 -32.31 7.12
N PHE A 159 15.95 -31.29 7.93
CA PHE A 159 16.91 -30.22 7.64
C PHE A 159 18.32 -30.66 8.01
N THR A 160 19.29 -30.26 7.19
CA THR A 160 20.72 -30.34 7.54
C THR A 160 21.10 -29.15 8.42
N GLU A 161 22.24 -29.20 9.11
CA GLU A 161 22.72 -28.13 10.00
C GLU A 161 22.90 -26.80 9.31
N SER A 162 23.13 -26.81 7.98
CA SER A 162 23.28 -25.60 7.15
C SER A 162 21.98 -25.03 6.64
N GLN A 163 20.84 -25.70 6.82
CA GLN A 163 19.53 -25.25 6.32
C GLN A 163 18.72 -24.58 7.42
N SER A 164 18.20 -23.41 7.14
CA SER A 164 17.26 -22.71 8.01
C SER A 164 15.85 -22.74 7.42
N PHE A 165 14.85 -22.78 8.28
CA PHE A 165 13.44 -22.63 7.90
C PHE A 165 12.91 -21.37 8.55
N GLU A 166 12.69 -20.35 7.72
CA GLU A 166 12.12 -19.09 8.16
C GLU A 166 10.68 -18.93 7.69
N ILE A 167 9.85 -18.43 8.56
CA ILE A 167 8.47 -18.08 8.20
C ILE A 167 8.45 -16.59 7.92
N VAL A 168 8.08 -16.21 6.70
CA VAL A 168 7.95 -14.80 6.33
C VAL A 168 6.95 -14.11 7.28
N PRO A 169 7.29 -12.96 7.88
CA PRO A 169 6.47 -12.30 8.90
C PRO A 169 5.02 -12.02 8.46
N ILE A 170 4.78 -11.86 7.17
CA ILE A 170 3.43 -11.67 6.60
C ILE A 170 2.57 -12.91 6.84
N ALA A 171 3.14 -14.11 6.77
CA ALA A 171 2.44 -15.37 7.07
C ALA A 171 2.23 -15.57 8.58
N GLN A 172 3.07 -14.97 9.46
CA GLN A 172 2.87 -14.98 10.92
C GLN A 172 1.83 -13.97 11.39
N SER A 173 1.56 -12.96 10.59
CA SER A 173 0.52 -11.98 10.88
C SER A 173 -0.83 -12.69 10.77
N ASN A 174 -1.30 -13.26 11.89
CA ASN A 174 -2.71 -13.61 12.00
C ASN A 174 -3.47 -12.40 11.45
N SER A 175 -4.26 -12.59 10.40
CA SER A 175 -5.07 -11.52 9.79
C SER A 175 -5.86 -10.74 10.85
N THR A 176 -6.24 -11.38 11.96
CA THR A 176 -6.85 -10.75 13.14
C THR A 176 -5.93 -9.74 13.84
N THR A 177 -4.61 -9.93 13.84
CA THR A 177 -3.66 -9.02 14.53
C THR A 177 -3.53 -7.68 13.80
N ILE A 178 -3.67 -7.67 12.48
CA ILE A 178 -3.62 -6.45 11.67
C ILE A 178 -5.03 -5.92 11.40
N VAL A 179 -5.97 -6.80 11.07
CA VAL A 179 -7.35 -6.42 10.71
C VAL A 179 -8.08 -5.80 11.89
N LEU A 180 -7.89 -6.28 13.12
CA LEU A 180 -8.60 -5.76 14.30
C LEU A 180 -8.22 -4.30 14.62
N PRO A 181 -6.91 -3.92 14.74
CA PRO A 181 -6.55 -2.51 14.94
C PRO A 181 -6.98 -1.62 13.76
N LEU A 182 -6.83 -2.09 12.53
CA LEU A 182 -7.26 -1.36 11.34
C LEU A 182 -8.77 -1.12 11.34
N ALA A 183 -9.57 -2.14 11.65
CA ALA A 183 -11.01 -2.03 11.80
C ALA A 183 -11.39 -1.05 12.93
N ALA A 184 -10.69 -1.08 14.07
CA ALA A 184 -10.89 -0.15 15.17
C ALA A 184 -10.63 1.31 14.77
N ILE A 185 -9.56 1.56 14.00
CA ILE A 185 -9.25 2.89 13.45
C ILE A 185 -10.35 3.35 12.49
N ILE A 186 -10.80 2.49 11.59
CA ILE A 186 -11.89 2.79 10.65
C ILE A 186 -13.17 3.14 11.41
N VAL A 187 -13.56 2.34 12.40
CA VAL A 187 -14.74 2.60 13.24
C VAL A 187 -14.60 3.93 13.99
N PHE A 188 -13.43 4.23 14.53
CA PHE A 188 -13.14 5.49 15.19
C PHE A 188 -13.30 6.69 14.25
N ILE A 189 -12.79 6.60 13.03
CA ILE A 189 -12.93 7.64 11.99
C ILE A 189 -14.42 7.85 11.64
N ILE A 190 -15.17 6.75 11.49
CA ILE A 190 -16.62 6.79 11.21
C ILE A 190 -17.37 7.52 12.31
N ILE A 191 -17.13 7.15 13.58
CA ILE A 191 -17.80 7.75 14.74
C ILE A 191 -17.42 9.24 14.85
N SER A 192 -16.14 9.56 14.71
CA SER A 192 -15.64 10.93 14.77
C SER A 192 -16.27 11.81 13.68
N GLY A 193 -16.28 11.35 12.43
CA GLY A 193 -16.93 12.05 11.32
C GLY A 193 -18.44 12.22 11.52
N TYR A 194 -19.12 11.16 12.01
CA TYR A 194 -20.54 11.24 12.34
C TYR A 194 -20.82 12.29 13.43
N LEU A 195 -20.03 12.31 14.52
CA LEU A 195 -20.20 13.27 15.62
C LEU A 195 -19.95 14.71 15.16
N LEU A 196 -18.94 14.92 14.31
CA LEU A 196 -18.64 16.23 13.75
C LEU A 196 -19.82 16.76 12.92
N ILE A 197 -20.30 15.96 11.98
CA ILE A 197 -21.45 16.32 11.12
C ILE A 197 -22.70 16.55 11.97
N TYR A 198 -22.96 15.66 12.94
CA TYR A 198 -24.10 15.80 13.86
C TYR A 198 -24.05 17.11 14.62
N ASN A 199 -22.89 17.46 15.22
CA ASN A 199 -22.73 18.69 16.02
C ASN A 199 -22.91 19.94 15.16
N ILE A 200 -22.31 20.00 13.98
CA ILE A 200 -22.44 21.14 13.04
C ILE A 200 -23.91 21.32 12.63
N LEU A 201 -24.57 20.23 12.25
CA LEU A 201 -25.98 20.29 11.84
C LEU A 201 -26.91 20.62 13.03
N TYR A 202 -26.62 20.13 14.23
CA TYR A 202 -27.39 20.44 15.42
C TYR A 202 -27.32 21.92 15.75
N ILE A 203 -26.12 22.52 15.68
CA ILE A 203 -25.94 23.98 15.92
C ILE A 203 -26.65 24.78 14.82
N SER A 204 -26.50 24.39 13.56
CA SER A 204 -27.18 25.06 12.44
C SER A 204 -28.71 25.05 12.59
N ILE A 205 -29.28 23.89 12.92
CA ILE A 205 -30.73 23.74 13.11
C ILE A 205 -31.21 24.49 14.34
N SER A 206 -30.42 24.52 15.43
CA SER A 206 -30.75 25.29 16.62
C SER A 206 -30.84 26.80 16.35
N ARG A 207 -29.94 27.31 15.48
CA ARG A 207 -29.99 28.70 15.01
C ARG A 207 -31.22 28.96 14.15
N ASP A 208 -31.60 28.03 13.30
CA ASP A 208 -32.73 28.17 12.36
C ASP A 208 -34.08 27.79 12.99
N THR A 209 -34.15 27.59 14.32
CA THR A 209 -35.36 27.16 15.02
C THR A 209 -36.53 28.10 14.78
N GLN A 210 -36.26 29.42 14.77
CA GLN A 210 -37.30 30.44 14.48
C GLN A 210 -37.86 30.31 13.08
N PHE A 211 -36.99 30.13 12.09
CA PHE A 211 -37.37 29.93 10.68
C PHE A 211 -38.28 28.70 10.51
N TYR A 212 -37.90 27.56 11.08
CA TYR A 212 -38.74 26.35 11.03
C TYR A 212 -40.06 26.49 11.80
N GLY A 213 -40.07 27.28 12.89
CA GLY A 213 -41.27 27.62 13.62
C GLY A 213 -42.24 28.46 12.78
N GLN A 214 -41.74 29.51 12.11
CA GLN A 214 -42.51 30.35 11.21
C GLN A 214 -43.07 29.57 10.01
N LEU A 215 -42.29 28.67 9.43
CA LEU A 215 -42.78 27.79 8.36
C LEU A 215 -43.96 26.93 8.81
N LYS A 216 -43.98 26.48 10.04
CA LYS A 216 -45.12 25.74 10.62
C LYS A 216 -46.35 26.58 10.86
N THR A 217 -46.21 27.85 11.22
CA THR A 217 -47.38 28.74 11.35
C THR A 217 -48.09 28.98 10.04
N ILE A 218 -47.36 28.92 8.91
CA ILE A 218 -47.92 29.02 7.55
C ILE A 218 -48.49 27.66 7.07
N GLY A 219 -48.45 26.59 7.91
CA GLY A 219 -49.06 25.30 7.59
C GLY A 219 -48.10 24.24 7.00
N THR A 220 -46.76 24.46 7.08
CA THR A 220 -45.79 23.49 6.56
C THR A 220 -45.82 22.20 7.38
N THR A 221 -45.90 21.05 6.71
CA THR A 221 -45.92 19.74 7.34
C THR A 221 -44.52 19.28 7.81
N LYS A 222 -44.50 18.37 8.80
CA LYS A 222 -43.23 17.77 9.29
C LYS A 222 -42.45 17.11 8.18
N ARG A 223 -43.11 16.52 7.16
CA ARG A 223 -42.45 15.88 5.99
C ARG A 223 -41.76 16.91 5.10
N GLN A 224 -42.39 18.06 4.89
CA GLN A 224 -41.82 19.16 4.09
C GLN A 224 -40.56 19.75 4.74
N ILE A 225 -40.58 19.99 6.07
CA ILE A 225 -39.40 20.47 6.81
C ILE A 225 -38.25 19.48 6.71
N LYS A 226 -38.49 18.18 6.90
CA LYS A 226 -37.44 17.17 6.71
C LYS A 226 -36.88 17.16 5.29
N ARG A 227 -37.73 17.40 4.26
CA ARG A 227 -37.29 17.48 2.87
C ARG A 227 -36.41 18.70 2.62
N ILE A 228 -36.74 19.85 3.21
CA ILE A 228 -35.96 21.09 3.13
C ILE A 228 -34.57 20.85 3.74
N VAL A 229 -34.50 20.33 4.96
CA VAL A 229 -33.22 20.04 5.64
C VAL A 229 -32.38 19.07 4.84
N ARG A 230 -32.96 17.98 4.33
CA ARG A 230 -32.22 17.01 3.49
C ARG A 230 -31.73 17.61 2.19
N SER A 231 -32.54 18.47 1.54
CA SER A 231 -32.14 19.17 0.31
C SER A 231 -30.97 20.13 0.56
N GLN A 232 -30.96 20.82 1.71
CA GLN A 232 -29.86 21.68 2.12
C GLN A 232 -28.58 20.87 2.30
N ILE A 233 -28.64 19.76 3.03
CA ILE A 233 -27.51 18.87 3.25
C ILE A 233 -26.98 18.28 1.94
N PHE A 234 -27.88 17.86 1.06
CA PHE A 234 -27.50 17.36 -0.26
C PHE A 234 -26.72 18.40 -1.08
N ARG A 235 -27.21 19.67 -1.12
CA ARG A 235 -26.50 20.75 -1.83
C ARG A 235 -25.13 21.03 -1.22
N THR A 236 -25.03 21.03 0.11
CA THR A 236 -23.75 21.20 0.82
C THR A 236 -22.81 20.03 0.54
N ALA A 237 -23.31 18.79 0.49
CA ALA A 237 -22.51 17.60 0.17
C ALA A 237 -21.98 17.62 -1.27
N VAL A 238 -22.80 18.06 -2.24
CA VAL A 238 -22.39 18.17 -3.65
C VAL A 238 -21.21 19.13 -3.85
N ILE A 239 -21.10 20.18 -3.05
CA ILE A 239 -19.98 21.12 -3.08
C ILE A 239 -18.85 20.65 -2.14
N GLY A 240 -19.20 20.23 -0.94
CA GLY A 240 -18.25 19.88 0.12
C GLY A 240 -17.44 18.61 -0.18
N ILE A 241 -18.04 17.59 -0.78
CA ILE A 241 -17.33 16.34 -1.08
C ILE A 241 -16.21 16.57 -2.12
N PRO A 242 -16.46 17.16 -3.30
CA PRO A 242 -15.39 17.41 -4.25
C PRO A 242 -14.31 18.34 -3.72
N SER A 243 -14.69 19.43 -3.02
CA SER A 243 -13.69 20.33 -2.42
C SER A 243 -12.85 19.63 -1.35
N GLY A 244 -13.46 18.79 -0.50
CA GLY A 244 -12.78 18.00 0.49
C GLY A 244 -11.82 16.97 -0.12
N LEU A 245 -12.21 16.31 -1.22
CA LEU A 245 -11.34 15.38 -1.94
C LEU A 245 -10.14 16.08 -2.58
N ILE A 246 -10.32 17.27 -3.15
CA ILE A 246 -9.22 18.06 -3.72
C ILE A 246 -8.24 18.46 -2.61
N VAL A 247 -8.72 19.03 -1.51
CA VAL A 247 -7.88 19.43 -0.39
C VAL A 247 -7.18 18.21 0.23
N GLY A 248 -7.92 17.12 0.45
CA GLY A 248 -7.36 15.87 0.96
C GLY A 248 -6.29 15.28 0.04
N GLY A 249 -6.50 15.33 -1.28
CA GLY A 249 -5.51 14.92 -2.28
C GLY A 249 -4.22 15.75 -2.20
N ILE A 250 -4.34 17.08 -2.12
CA ILE A 250 -3.19 17.99 -1.99
C ILE A 250 -2.43 17.72 -0.68
N VAL A 251 -3.15 17.56 0.43
CA VAL A 251 -2.54 17.28 1.75
C VAL A 251 -1.85 15.92 1.74
N SER A 252 -2.39 14.92 1.04
CA SER A 252 -1.79 13.59 0.97
C SER A 252 -0.43 13.58 0.27
N LEU A 253 -0.21 14.48 -0.70
CA LEU A 253 1.09 14.62 -1.37
C LEU A 253 2.24 14.99 -0.43
N GLY A 254 1.95 15.73 0.64
CA GLY A 254 2.94 16.05 1.66
C GLY A 254 2.94 15.10 2.85
N LEU A 255 1.74 14.70 3.31
CA LEU A 255 1.59 13.89 4.52
C LEU A 255 2.05 12.44 4.34
N VAL A 256 1.78 11.84 3.16
CA VAL A 256 2.16 10.44 2.89
C VAL A 256 3.68 10.27 2.84
N PRO A 257 4.46 11.05 2.07
CA PRO A 257 5.91 10.96 2.10
C PRO A 257 6.49 11.23 3.49
N PHE A 258 5.98 12.24 4.19
CA PHE A 258 6.42 12.54 5.56
C PHE A 258 6.21 11.36 6.51
N ALA A 259 5.03 10.73 6.49
CA ALA A 259 4.73 9.58 7.32
C ALA A 259 5.59 8.36 6.95
N MET A 260 5.83 8.14 5.66
CA MET A 260 6.68 7.05 5.18
C MET A 260 8.14 7.26 5.60
N ASN A 261 8.68 8.48 5.50
CA ASN A 261 10.02 8.80 5.97
C ASN A 261 10.18 8.57 7.49
N MET A 262 9.15 8.89 8.28
CA MET A 262 9.18 8.58 9.72
C MET A 262 9.16 7.08 10.02
N MET A 263 8.50 6.28 9.19
CA MET A 263 8.42 4.83 9.39
C MET A 263 9.65 4.08 8.90
N TYR A 264 10.28 4.56 7.84
CA TYR A 264 11.32 3.81 7.12
C TYR A 264 12.71 4.45 7.19
N SER A 265 12.89 5.56 7.88
CA SER A 265 14.20 6.20 8.17
C SER A 265 15.15 6.33 6.98
N SER A 266 14.65 6.39 5.76
CA SER A 266 15.47 6.49 4.55
C SER A 266 15.17 7.76 3.77
N ASP A 267 16.22 8.50 3.41
CA ASP A 267 16.20 9.67 2.51
C ASP A 267 15.81 9.32 1.05
N THR A 268 15.12 8.21 0.86
CA THR A 268 14.67 7.77 -0.46
C THR A 268 13.55 8.67 -0.96
N ASP A 269 13.69 9.14 -2.20
CA ASP A 269 12.68 9.94 -2.89
C ASP A 269 11.38 9.13 -3.05
N LEU A 270 10.49 9.27 -2.05
CA LEU A 270 9.22 8.55 -1.96
C LEU A 270 8.11 9.20 -2.83
N GLY A 271 8.48 10.17 -3.67
CA GLY A 271 7.54 10.88 -4.53
C GLY A 271 6.71 9.97 -5.44
N GLU A 272 7.21 8.80 -5.78
CA GLU A 272 6.51 7.81 -6.62
C GLU A 272 5.52 6.91 -5.85
N ILE A 273 5.51 6.94 -4.51
CA ILE A 273 4.65 6.05 -3.70
C ILE A 273 3.22 6.58 -3.57
N VAL A 274 2.98 7.83 -3.92
CA VAL A 274 1.63 8.40 -3.85
C VAL A 274 0.81 7.98 -5.06
N SER A 275 0.16 6.84 -4.97
CA SER A 275 -0.78 6.38 -6.00
C SER A 275 -2.15 7.02 -5.82
N PHE A 276 -2.58 7.80 -6.81
CA PHE A 276 -3.93 8.34 -6.89
C PHE A 276 -4.89 7.32 -7.52
N SER A 277 -5.31 6.32 -6.74
CA SER A 277 -6.31 5.36 -7.22
C SER A 277 -7.71 6.01 -7.26
N PRO A 278 -8.38 6.08 -8.41
CA PRO A 278 -9.75 6.60 -8.52
C PRO A 278 -10.75 5.86 -7.63
N ILE A 279 -10.49 4.58 -7.35
CA ILE A 279 -11.34 3.73 -6.49
C ILE A 279 -11.33 4.24 -5.05
N ILE A 280 -10.18 4.69 -4.53
CA ILE A 280 -10.06 5.26 -3.17
C ILE A 280 -10.86 6.56 -3.08
N PHE A 281 -10.75 7.45 -4.08
CA PHE A 281 -11.50 8.69 -4.12
C PHE A 281 -13.01 8.46 -4.24
N ALA A 282 -13.43 7.51 -5.07
CA ALA A 282 -14.84 7.13 -5.19
C ALA A 282 -15.36 6.53 -3.88
N GLY A 283 -14.59 5.65 -3.24
CA GLY A 283 -14.92 5.07 -1.93
C GLY A 283 -15.07 6.13 -0.84
N ALA A 284 -14.14 7.09 -0.78
CA ALA A 284 -14.19 8.20 0.16
C ALA A 284 -15.40 9.12 -0.08
N ALA A 285 -15.73 9.41 -1.35
CA ALA A 285 -16.92 10.18 -1.69
C ALA A 285 -18.21 9.51 -1.26
N ILE A 286 -18.36 8.22 -1.58
CA ILE A 286 -19.52 7.40 -1.21
C ILE A 286 -19.65 7.34 0.32
N PHE A 287 -18.55 7.04 1.00
CA PHE A 287 -18.50 6.98 2.46
C PHE A 287 -18.96 8.31 3.10
N THR A 288 -18.38 9.43 2.67
CA THR A 288 -18.73 10.77 3.19
C THR A 288 -20.19 11.11 2.93
N PHE A 289 -20.71 10.78 1.75
CA PHE A 289 -22.11 10.99 1.39
C PHE A 289 -23.07 10.21 2.31
N PHE A 290 -22.82 8.93 2.52
CA PHE A 290 -23.63 8.12 3.44
C PHE A 290 -23.54 8.62 4.89
N THR A 291 -22.34 8.99 5.34
CA THR A 291 -22.13 9.53 6.70
C THR A 291 -22.90 10.84 6.88
N ALA A 292 -22.90 11.72 5.89
CA ALA A 292 -23.67 12.97 5.92
C ALA A 292 -25.19 12.72 5.98
N ILE A 293 -25.71 11.77 5.21
CA ILE A 293 -27.12 11.40 5.25
C ILE A 293 -27.50 10.85 6.64
N ILE A 294 -26.74 9.91 7.17
CA ILE A 294 -27.02 9.27 8.47
C ILE A 294 -26.88 10.30 9.60
N GLY A 295 -25.82 11.11 9.59
CA GLY A 295 -25.58 12.18 10.55
C GLY A 295 -26.70 13.22 10.60
N SER A 296 -27.34 13.46 9.45
CA SER A 296 -28.43 14.41 9.32
C SER A 296 -29.79 13.92 9.81
N MET A 297 -29.98 12.62 10.00
CA MET A 297 -31.30 12.05 10.30
C MET A 297 -31.89 12.53 11.64
N LYS A 298 -31.09 12.56 12.71
CA LYS A 298 -31.52 13.04 14.03
C LYS A 298 -31.78 14.56 14.05
N PRO A 299 -30.83 15.42 13.58
CA PRO A 299 -31.08 16.86 13.47
C PRO A 299 -32.34 17.22 12.67
N ALA A 300 -32.53 16.55 11.50
CA ALA A 300 -33.73 16.76 10.68
C ALA A 300 -35.06 16.37 11.41
N LYS A 301 -35.01 15.34 12.27
CA LYS A 301 -36.17 15.02 13.13
C LYS A 301 -36.43 16.09 14.16
N ILE A 302 -35.39 16.64 14.78
CA ILE A 302 -35.49 17.74 15.78
C ILE A 302 -36.11 18.97 15.13
N ALA A 303 -35.59 19.42 13.98
CA ALA A 303 -36.16 20.53 13.20
C ALA A 303 -37.65 20.35 12.92
N ALA A 304 -38.05 19.15 12.52
CA ALA A 304 -39.45 18.84 12.23
C ALA A 304 -40.32 18.71 13.48
N SER A 305 -39.76 18.57 14.69
CA SER A 305 -40.52 18.46 15.97
C SER A 305 -40.75 19.80 16.64
N ILE A 306 -40.06 20.87 16.26
CA ILE A 306 -40.18 22.21 16.86
C ILE A 306 -41.65 22.68 16.82
N SER A 307 -42.19 23.11 17.95
CA SER A 307 -43.55 23.66 18.00
C SER A 307 -43.55 25.16 17.67
N PRO A 308 -44.61 25.70 17.04
CA PRO A 308 -44.71 27.12 16.72
C PRO A 308 -44.61 28.02 17.99
N VAL A 309 -45.17 27.55 19.12
CA VAL A 309 -45.16 28.26 20.41
C VAL A 309 -43.76 28.29 21.02
N ALA A 310 -42.97 27.20 20.87
CA ALA A 310 -41.59 27.19 21.37
C ALA A 310 -40.70 28.14 20.57
N ALA A 311 -40.92 28.27 19.28
CA ALA A 311 -40.17 29.17 18.41
C ALA A 311 -40.37 30.67 18.75
N SER A 312 -41.53 31.05 19.25
CA SER A 312 -41.80 32.43 19.65
C SER A 312 -41.15 32.82 21.00
N ARG A 313 -40.87 31.86 21.87
CA ARG A 313 -40.19 32.10 23.19
C ARG A 313 -38.68 32.29 23.08
N TYR A 314 -38.04 31.90 21.98
CA TYR A 314 -36.62 32.12 21.76
C TYR A 314 -36.24 33.54 21.33
N ARG A 315 -37.12 34.53 21.61
CA ARG A 315 -36.96 35.95 21.23
C ARG A 315 -36.42 36.80 22.37
N SER A 316 -35.82 36.20 23.41
CA SER A 316 -35.20 36.97 24.49
C SER A 316 -33.78 36.51 24.73
#